data_f565ea6b408ab65d39e2bd955fe71cda
#
_entry.id   f565ea6b408ab65d39e2bd955fe71cda
#
_cell.length_a   1.000
_cell.length_b   1.000
_cell.length_c   1.000
_cell.angle_alpha   90.00
_cell.angle_beta   90.00
_cell.angle_gamma   90.00
#
_symmetry.space_group_name_H-M   'P 1'
#
loop_
_entity.id
_entity.type
_entity.pdbx_description
1 polymer ?
#
loop_
_entity_poly.entity_id
_entity_poly.type
_entity_poly.pdbx_seq_one_letter_code
_entity_poly.pdbx_strand_id
1 'polypeptide(L)'
;QLAGATPHQLISMLFDGAHNAILRAKIYFENGNIAKRGEMISKAINIIDNGLRSALDHEQGKEIAQELEMLYEYMSRTLLECNLRNNPEKLTHVDELLMNLANTWKEIEPSQK
;
A
#
# COMPACT_ATOMS: atom_id res chain seq x y z
N GLN A 1 -12.48 -12.84 -7.95
CA GLN A 1 -13.00 -12.48 -9.26
C GLN A 1 -13.06 -10.97 -9.42
N LEU A 2 -12.36 -10.45 -10.42
CA LEU A 2 -12.32 -8.99 -10.60
C LEU A 2 -13.38 -8.49 -11.57
N ALA A 3 -14.00 -9.41 -12.34
CA ALA A 3 -15.04 -9.01 -13.28
C ALA A 3 -16.19 -8.38 -12.50
N GLY A 4 -16.63 -7.21 -12.93
CA GLY A 4 -17.72 -6.51 -12.28
C GLY A 4 -17.33 -5.58 -11.15
N ALA A 5 -16.05 -5.57 -10.75
CA ALA A 5 -15.62 -4.63 -9.74
C ALA A 5 -15.57 -3.22 -10.31
N THR A 6 -16.04 -2.24 -9.52
CA THR A 6 -15.94 -0.84 -9.92
C THR A 6 -14.51 -0.35 -9.73
N PRO A 7 -14.13 0.77 -10.39
CA PRO A 7 -12.82 1.35 -10.13
C PRO A 7 -12.59 1.65 -8.65
N HIS A 8 -13.62 2.11 -7.95
CA HIS A 8 -13.50 2.38 -6.52
C HIS A 8 -13.18 1.10 -5.75
N GLN A 9 -13.85 0.00 -6.10
CA GLN A 9 -13.61 -1.28 -5.45
C GLN A 9 -12.22 -1.81 -5.76
N LEU A 10 -11.75 -1.61 -6.99
CA LEU A 10 -10.41 -2.07 -7.37
C LEU A 10 -9.33 -1.38 -6.53
N ILE A 11 -9.49 -0.08 -6.29
CA ILE A 11 -8.55 0.64 -5.43
C ILE A 11 -8.60 0.10 -4.00
N SER A 12 -9.81 -0.16 -3.48
CA SER A 12 -9.93 -0.77 -2.15
C SER A 12 -9.19 -2.09 -2.08
N MET A 13 -9.27 -2.90 -3.14
CA MET A 13 -8.59 -4.18 -3.17
C MET A 13 -7.08 -4.01 -3.17
N LEU A 14 -6.56 -2.96 -3.81
CA LEU A 14 -5.14 -2.68 -3.79
C LEU A 14 -4.68 -2.33 -2.37
N PHE A 15 -5.43 -1.51 -1.67
CA PHE A 15 -5.11 -1.20 -0.28
C PHE A 15 -5.06 -2.48 0.57
N ASP A 16 -6.07 -3.33 0.41
CA ASP A 16 -6.14 -4.57 1.18
C ASP A 16 -4.97 -5.49 0.85
N GLY A 17 -4.61 -5.58 -0.42
CA GLY A 17 -3.49 -6.41 -0.84
C GLY A 17 -2.16 -5.95 -0.27
N ALA A 18 -1.92 -4.63 -0.28
CA ALA A 18 -0.69 -4.10 0.29
C ALA A 18 -0.64 -4.33 1.79
N HIS A 19 -1.78 -4.10 2.48
CA HIS A 19 -1.88 -4.35 3.91
C HIS A 19 -1.55 -5.81 4.24
N ASN A 20 -2.16 -6.74 3.53
CA ASN A 20 -1.93 -8.16 3.78
C ASN A 20 -0.47 -8.54 3.53
N ALA A 21 0.16 -7.97 2.51
CA ALA A 21 1.56 -8.25 2.23
C ALA A 21 2.45 -7.75 3.38
N ILE A 22 2.14 -6.58 3.94
CA ILE A 22 2.91 -6.05 5.07
C ILE A 22 2.74 -6.93 6.30
N LEU A 23 1.51 -7.38 6.58
CA LEU A 23 1.28 -8.25 7.72
C LEU A 23 2.06 -9.56 7.59
N ARG A 24 2.07 -10.13 6.39
CA ARG A 24 2.82 -11.36 6.15
C ARG A 24 4.31 -11.12 6.27
N ALA A 25 4.79 -9.98 5.80
CA ALA A 25 6.20 -9.64 5.96
C ALA A 25 6.59 -9.59 7.43
N LYS A 26 5.73 -9.02 8.28
CA LYS A 26 6.00 -8.97 9.72
C LYS A 26 6.20 -10.37 10.30
N ILE A 27 5.33 -11.30 9.89
CA ILE A 27 5.43 -12.68 10.37
C ILE A 27 6.75 -13.29 9.93
N TYR A 28 7.16 -13.05 8.68
CA TYR A 28 8.42 -13.60 8.17
C TYR A 28 9.64 -12.96 8.81
N PHE A 29 9.55 -11.68 9.22
CA PHE A 29 10.60 -11.08 10.02
C PHE A 29 10.75 -11.83 11.35
N GLU A 30 9.61 -12.12 12.00
CA GLU A 30 9.65 -12.81 13.30
C GLU A 30 10.20 -14.21 13.17
N ASN A 31 9.91 -14.88 12.06
CA ASN A 31 10.37 -16.25 11.84
C ASN A 31 11.76 -16.34 11.24
N GLY A 32 12.37 -15.21 10.90
CA GLY A 32 13.69 -15.22 10.30
C GLY A 32 13.70 -15.73 8.86
N ASN A 33 12.56 -15.72 8.18
CA ASN A 33 12.49 -16.21 6.80
C ASN A 33 12.79 -15.07 5.85
N ILE A 34 14.07 -14.92 5.51
CA ILE A 34 14.55 -13.76 4.75
C ILE A 34 13.97 -13.75 3.34
N ALA A 35 13.93 -14.90 2.68
CA ALA A 35 13.45 -14.96 1.30
C ALA A 35 11.98 -14.56 1.21
N LYS A 36 11.15 -15.12 2.07
CA LYS A 36 9.72 -14.86 1.99
C LYS A 36 9.35 -13.47 2.46
N ARG A 37 10.08 -12.95 3.45
CA ARG A 37 9.85 -11.57 3.86
C ARG A 37 10.16 -10.61 2.72
N GLY A 38 11.23 -10.87 1.98
CA GLY A 38 11.57 -10.06 0.82
C GLY A 38 10.51 -10.11 -0.27
N GLU A 39 9.94 -11.30 -0.50
CA GLU A 39 8.84 -11.43 -1.46
C GLU A 39 7.63 -10.57 -1.05
N MET A 40 7.30 -10.60 0.23
CA MET A 40 6.13 -9.85 0.70
C MET A 40 6.39 -8.34 0.68
N ILE A 41 7.60 -7.93 1.05
CA ILE A 41 7.95 -6.51 0.96
C ILE A 41 7.89 -6.04 -0.50
N SER A 42 8.45 -6.82 -1.41
CA SER A 42 8.41 -6.48 -2.83
C SER A 42 6.97 -6.42 -3.35
N LYS A 43 6.13 -7.33 -2.90
CA LYS A 43 4.73 -7.34 -3.31
C LYS A 43 4.03 -6.08 -2.81
N ALA A 44 4.25 -5.70 -1.56
CA ALA A 44 3.64 -4.48 -1.01
C ALA A 44 4.09 -3.25 -1.79
N ILE A 45 5.40 -3.15 -2.06
CA ILE A 45 5.94 -2.02 -2.80
C ILE A 45 5.34 -1.96 -4.20
N ASN A 46 5.24 -3.11 -4.87
CA ASN A 46 4.68 -3.14 -6.21
C ASN A 46 3.23 -2.68 -6.23
N ILE A 47 2.43 -3.12 -5.26
CA ILE A 47 1.03 -2.70 -5.19
C ILE A 47 0.95 -1.20 -4.93
N ILE A 48 1.80 -0.67 -4.04
CA ILE A 48 1.79 0.76 -3.73
C ILE A 48 2.23 1.57 -4.95
N ASP A 49 3.36 1.20 -5.56
CA ASP A 49 3.93 2.01 -6.64
C ASP A 49 3.17 1.86 -7.94
N ASN A 50 2.89 0.62 -8.35
CA ASN A 50 2.30 0.38 -9.67
C ASN A 50 0.79 0.26 -9.62
N GLY A 51 0.22 0.20 -8.43
CA GLY A 51 -1.23 0.17 -8.26
C GLY A 51 -1.76 1.50 -7.75
N LEU A 52 -1.50 1.79 -6.47
CA LEU A 52 -2.08 2.97 -5.83
C LEU A 52 -1.50 4.26 -6.38
N ARG A 53 -0.19 4.34 -6.47
CA ARG A 53 0.48 5.55 -6.91
C ARG A 53 0.15 5.86 -8.36
N SER A 54 0.18 4.84 -9.22
CA SER A 54 -0.07 5.06 -10.64
C SER A 54 -1.54 5.36 -10.94
N ALA A 55 -2.43 5.10 -9.99
CA ALA A 55 -3.85 5.42 -10.16
C ALA A 55 -4.19 6.86 -9.78
N LEU A 56 -3.23 7.61 -9.26
CA LEU A 56 -3.49 8.99 -8.88
C LEU A 56 -3.80 9.84 -10.11
N ASP A 57 -4.80 10.71 -9.97
CA ASP A 57 -5.18 11.64 -11.03
C ASP A 57 -4.65 13.02 -10.63
N HIS A 58 -3.51 13.38 -11.19
CA HIS A 58 -2.84 14.63 -10.83
C HIS A 58 -3.56 15.86 -11.40
N GLU A 59 -4.32 15.66 -12.48
CA GLU A 59 -5.06 16.78 -13.04
C GLU A 59 -6.20 17.21 -12.13
N GLN A 60 -6.97 16.25 -11.64
CA GLN A 60 -8.11 16.58 -10.79
C GLN A 60 -7.74 16.69 -9.33
N GLY A 61 -6.81 15.89 -8.88
CA GLY A 61 -6.41 15.87 -7.48
C GLY A 61 -5.46 16.99 -7.09
N LYS A 62 -4.69 17.48 -8.04
CA LYS A 62 -3.76 18.60 -7.87
C LYS A 62 -2.90 18.43 -6.63
N GLU A 63 -3.03 19.31 -5.63
CA GLU A 63 -2.18 19.26 -4.44
C GLU A 63 -2.38 17.99 -3.65
N ILE A 64 -3.61 17.50 -3.57
CA ILE A 64 -3.88 16.27 -2.82
C ILE A 64 -3.20 15.09 -3.48
N ALA A 65 -3.24 15.03 -4.82
CA ALA A 65 -2.57 13.95 -5.53
C ALA A 65 -1.06 14.01 -5.32
N GLN A 66 -0.48 15.21 -5.30
CA GLN A 66 0.94 15.34 -5.04
C GLN A 66 1.31 14.89 -3.63
N GLU A 67 0.48 15.25 -2.66
CA GLU A 67 0.74 14.84 -1.29
C GLU A 67 0.64 13.33 -1.14
N LEU A 68 -0.34 12.71 -1.80
CA LEU A 68 -0.47 11.27 -1.76
C LEU A 68 0.70 10.59 -2.44
N GLU A 69 1.17 11.16 -3.56
CA GLU A 69 2.32 10.57 -4.23
C GLU A 69 3.54 10.57 -3.33
N MET A 70 3.77 11.68 -2.62
CA MET A 70 4.90 11.74 -1.69
C MET A 70 4.74 10.74 -0.56
N LEU A 71 3.52 10.55 -0.08
CA LEU A 71 3.27 9.60 0.99
C LEU A 71 3.49 8.17 0.52
N TYR A 72 3.01 7.83 -0.67
CA TYR A 72 3.25 6.50 -1.22
C TYR A 72 4.75 6.26 -1.43
N GLU A 73 5.46 7.25 -1.90
CA GLU A 73 6.90 7.12 -2.07
C GLU A 73 7.60 6.88 -0.74
N TYR A 74 7.18 7.60 0.29
CA TYR A 74 7.72 7.39 1.64
C TYR A 74 7.46 5.97 2.12
N MET A 75 6.25 5.47 1.91
CA MET A 75 5.91 4.11 2.32
C MET A 75 6.79 3.08 1.63
N SER A 76 6.91 3.19 0.32
CA SER A 76 7.70 2.23 -0.46
C SER A 76 9.17 2.26 -0.05
N ARG A 77 9.73 3.45 0.14
CA ARG A 77 11.11 3.59 0.54
C ARG A 77 11.34 3.01 1.92
N THR A 78 10.41 3.27 2.84
CA THR A 78 10.55 2.76 4.20
C THR A 78 10.44 1.24 4.24
N LEU A 79 9.53 0.66 3.45
CA LEU A 79 9.42 -0.80 3.35
C LEU A 79 10.72 -1.41 2.83
N LEU A 80 11.28 -0.78 1.80
CA LEU A 80 12.53 -1.26 1.23
C LEU A 80 13.66 -1.21 2.27
N GLU A 81 13.73 -0.13 3.03
CA GLU A 81 14.75 0.00 4.05
C GLU A 81 14.61 -1.04 5.14
N CYS A 82 13.37 -1.33 5.54
CA CYS A 82 13.14 -2.39 6.53
C CYS A 82 13.74 -3.70 6.06
N ASN A 83 13.52 -4.03 4.80
CA ASN A 83 14.03 -5.29 4.27
C ASN A 83 15.56 -5.28 4.16
N LEU A 84 16.12 -4.19 3.64
CA LEU A 84 17.56 -4.11 3.44
C LEU A 84 18.33 -4.13 4.76
N ARG A 85 17.77 -3.53 5.80
CA ARG A 85 18.45 -3.42 7.09
C ARG A 85 18.02 -4.49 8.08
N ASN A 86 17.17 -5.42 7.64
CA ASN A 86 16.66 -6.48 8.52
C ASN A 86 16.06 -5.86 9.79
N ASN A 87 15.26 -4.81 9.63
CA ASN A 87 14.70 -4.08 10.76
C ASN A 87 13.21 -3.84 10.52
N PRO A 88 12.33 -4.59 11.22
CA PRO A 88 10.89 -4.47 11.03
C PRO A 88 10.24 -3.32 11.79
N GLU A 89 11.03 -2.49 12.45
CA GLU A 89 10.51 -1.54 13.43
C GLU A 89 9.45 -0.61 12.84
N LYS A 90 9.64 -0.19 11.57
CA LYS A 90 8.74 0.78 10.97
C LYS A 90 7.61 0.16 10.17
N LEU A 91 7.50 -1.17 10.13
CA LEU A 91 6.45 -1.81 9.35
C LEU A 91 5.07 -1.43 9.86
N THR A 92 4.88 -1.43 11.18
CA THR A 92 3.59 -1.09 11.76
C THR A 92 3.21 0.35 11.43
N HIS A 93 4.20 1.26 11.48
CA HIS A 93 3.95 2.65 11.14
C HIS A 93 3.47 2.82 9.70
N VAL A 94 4.16 2.15 8.76
CA VAL A 94 3.77 2.21 7.37
C VAL A 94 2.35 1.65 7.19
N ASP A 95 2.07 0.52 7.86
CA ASP A 95 0.77 -0.10 7.74
C ASP A 95 -0.34 0.79 8.30
N GLU A 96 -0.07 1.49 9.39
CA GLU A 96 -1.05 2.42 9.95
C GLU A 96 -1.37 3.55 8.99
N LEU A 97 -0.34 4.10 8.34
CA LEU A 97 -0.56 5.12 7.31
C LEU A 97 -1.41 4.57 6.17
N LEU A 98 -1.06 3.37 5.73
CA LEU A 98 -1.77 2.74 4.63
C LEU A 98 -3.23 2.50 4.98
N MET A 99 -3.49 1.99 6.19
CA MET A 99 -4.84 1.67 6.60
C MET A 99 -5.69 2.92 6.84
N ASN A 100 -5.07 4.02 7.27
CA ASN A 100 -5.79 5.28 7.37
C ASN A 100 -6.30 5.71 5.99
N LEU A 101 -5.44 5.61 4.98
CA LEU A 101 -5.87 5.94 3.62
C LEU A 101 -6.92 4.97 3.13
N ALA A 102 -6.74 3.68 3.42
CA ALA A 102 -7.68 2.65 2.98
C ALA A 102 -9.08 2.90 3.54
N ASN A 103 -9.14 3.22 4.83
CA ASN A 103 -10.43 3.44 5.49
C ASN A 103 -11.10 4.71 4.96
N THR A 104 -10.32 5.76 4.74
CA THR A 104 -10.86 6.99 4.15
C THR A 104 -11.40 6.72 2.76
N TRP A 105 -10.66 5.95 1.96
CA TRP A 105 -11.11 5.63 0.60
C TRP A 105 -12.42 4.86 0.64
N LYS A 106 -12.56 3.91 1.56
CA LYS A 106 -13.78 3.10 1.63
C LYS A 106 -14.97 3.91 2.07
N GLU A 107 -14.76 4.98 2.83
CA GLU A 107 -15.85 5.86 3.26
C GLU A 107 -16.34 6.77 2.15
N ILE A 108 -15.52 7.00 1.13
CA ILE A 108 -15.91 7.86 0.01
C ILE A 108 -16.80 7.05 -0.93
N GLU A 109 -18.06 7.44 -1.02
CA GLU A 109 -19.00 6.76 -1.90
C GLU A 109 -18.83 7.30 -3.31
N PRO A 110 -18.69 6.43 -4.31
CA PRO A 110 -18.62 6.92 -5.69
C PRO A 110 -19.92 7.59 -6.08
N SER A 111 -19.83 8.61 -6.93
CA SER A 111 -21.02 9.24 -7.49
C SER A 111 -21.81 8.23 -8.30
N GLN A 112 -23.15 8.33 -8.21
CA GLN A 112 -23.97 7.40 -8.93
C GLN A 112 -24.39 7.91 -10.25
N LYS A 113 -24.34 7.54 -10.35
CA LYS A 113 -24.94 7.60 -11.18
C LYS A 113 -25.04 7.79 -11.87
#